data_c486dd16200ae0dcb069f1a727a0b4ab
#
_entry.id   c486dd16200ae0dcb069f1a727a0b4ab
#
_cell.length_a   1.000
_cell.length_b   1.000
_cell.length_c   1.000
_cell.angle_alpha   90.00
_cell.angle_beta   90.00
_cell.angle_gamma   90.00
#
_symmetry.space_group_name_H-M   'P 1'
#
loop_
_entity.id
_entity.type
_entity.pdbx_description
1 polymer ?
#
loop_
_entity_poly.entity_id
_entity_poly.type
_entity_poly.pdbx_seq_one_letter_code
_entity_poly.pdbx_strand_id
1 'polypeptide(L)'
;SGTEANETAFKLARHYACVRHSPFKTKIIAFHNAFHGRSLFTVSVGGQPKYSDGFGPKPADIIHVPFNDLHAVKAVMDDHTCAVVVEPIQGEGGVTAATPEFLQGLRELCDQHQALLVFDEVQCGMGRTGDLFAYMHYGVTPDILTSAKALGGGFPISAMLTTAEIASAFHPGSHGSTYGGNPLACAVAGAAFDIINTPEVLEGIQAKRQRFVDHLQKIDQQYDVFSDIRGMGLLIGAELKPQYKGQARDFLYAGAEAGVMVLNAGPDVMRFAPSLVVEDADIDEGMHRFAHAVAKVIGGK
;
A
#
# COMPACT_ATOMS: atom_id res chain seq x y z
N SER A 1 7.41 -0.37 12.72
CA SER A 1 6.20 -0.10 11.93
C SER A 1 6.55 0.35 10.51
N GLY A 2 5.56 0.29 9.58
CA GLY A 2 5.78 0.72 8.20
C GLY A 2 6.24 2.18 8.09
N THR A 3 5.81 3.05 9.00
CA THR A 3 6.27 4.44 9.04
C THR A 3 7.79 4.54 9.26
N GLU A 4 8.38 3.68 10.10
CA GLU A 4 9.83 3.68 10.35
C GLU A 4 10.61 3.14 9.16
N ALA A 5 10.08 2.12 8.46
CA ALA A 5 10.68 1.65 7.21
C ALA A 5 10.70 2.76 6.15
N ASN A 6 9.59 3.49 6.00
CA ASN A 6 9.48 4.61 5.05
C ASN A 6 10.35 5.82 5.47
N GLU A 7 10.42 6.15 6.77
CA GLU A 7 11.40 7.15 7.26
C GLU A 7 12.82 6.80 6.85
N THR A 8 13.21 5.52 7.05
CA THR A 8 14.52 5.03 6.66
C THR A 8 14.74 5.16 5.16
N ALA A 9 13.76 4.74 4.35
CA ALA A 9 13.81 4.80 2.89
C ALA A 9 13.98 6.25 2.37
N PHE A 10 13.19 7.19 2.88
CA PHE A 10 13.24 8.59 2.43
C PHE A 10 14.52 9.29 2.89
N LYS A 11 15.00 9.00 4.09
CA LYS A 11 16.30 9.49 4.58
C LYS A 11 17.44 8.91 3.76
N LEU A 12 17.42 7.62 3.45
CA LEU A 12 18.44 6.99 2.62
C LEU A 12 18.45 7.59 1.21
N ALA A 13 17.28 7.75 0.58
CA ALA A 13 17.18 8.32 -0.76
C ALA A 13 17.80 9.75 -0.84
N ARG A 14 17.45 10.62 0.12
CA ARG A 14 18.02 11.96 0.19
C ARG A 14 19.53 11.92 0.46
N HIS A 15 19.96 11.08 1.38
CA HIS A 15 21.38 11.01 1.75
C HIS A 15 22.21 10.40 0.61
N TYR A 16 21.74 9.35 -0.05
CA TYR A 16 22.38 8.77 -1.23
C TYR A 16 22.56 9.82 -2.33
N ALA A 17 21.49 10.55 -2.65
CA ALA A 17 21.55 11.61 -3.65
C ALA A 17 22.54 12.72 -3.26
N CYS A 18 22.58 13.12 -1.99
CA CYS A 18 23.51 14.11 -1.48
C CYS A 18 24.98 13.69 -1.64
N VAL A 19 25.33 12.44 -1.27
CA VAL A 19 26.72 11.98 -1.28
C VAL A 19 27.19 11.50 -2.66
N ARG A 20 26.28 11.07 -3.53
CA ARG A 20 26.62 10.52 -4.86
C ARG A 20 26.46 11.51 -5.99
N HIS A 21 25.60 12.53 -5.84
CA HIS A 21 25.26 13.46 -6.91
C HIS A 21 25.42 14.91 -6.46
N SER A 22 24.46 15.45 -5.67
CA SER A 22 24.45 16.84 -5.27
C SER A 22 23.69 17.03 -3.95
N PRO A 23 24.16 17.92 -3.04
CA PRO A 23 23.42 18.28 -1.83
C PRO A 23 22.08 18.98 -2.12
N PHE A 24 21.85 19.44 -3.35
CA PHE A 24 20.60 20.05 -3.79
C PHE A 24 19.60 19.04 -4.40
N LYS A 25 19.99 17.77 -4.52
CA LYS A 25 19.13 16.70 -5.03
C LYS A 25 18.28 16.12 -3.89
N THR A 26 17.22 16.83 -3.50
CA THR A 26 16.43 16.59 -2.29
C THR A 26 14.94 16.33 -2.56
N LYS A 27 14.48 16.60 -3.81
CA LYS A 27 13.09 16.52 -4.19
C LYS A 27 12.59 15.06 -4.18
N ILE A 28 11.46 14.85 -3.51
CA ILE A 28 10.69 13.59 -3.54
C ILE A 28 9.41 13.84 -4.30
N ILE A 29 9.14 13.02 -5.31
CA ILE A 29 7.85 12.97 -6.00
C ILE A 29 7.02 11.85 -5.38
N ALA A 30 5.79 12.17 -5.00
CA ALA A 30 4.82 11.24 -4.43
C ALA A 30 3.44 11.45 -5.07
N PHE A 31 2.44 10.70 -4.69
CA PHE A 31 1.16 10.69 -5.38
C PHE A 31 0.01 11.10 -4.48
N HIS A 32 -0.98 11.80 -5.06
CA HIS A 32 -2.24 12.06 -4.37
C HIS A 32 -2.87 10.75 -3.90
N ASN A 33 -3.56 10.79 -2.76
CA ASN A 33 -4.19 9.67 -2.07
C ASN A 33 -3.22 8.62 -1.50
N ALA A 34 -1.90 8.75 -1.66
CA ALA A 34 -0.93 7.84 -1.07
C ALA A 34 -0.96 7.88 0.47
N PHE A 35 -0.56 6.75 1.09
CA PHE A 35 -0.41 6.64 2.53
C PHE A 35 0.92 5.94 2.89
N HIS A 36 1.86 6.69 3.47
CA HIS A 36 3.21 6.20 3.78
C HIS A 36 3.53 6.16 5.29
N GLY A 37 2.57 6.49 6.14
CA GLY A 37 2.73 6.53 7.59
C GLY A 37 2.30 7.87 8.21
N ARG A 38 2.56 8.03 9.53
CA ARG A 38 2.07 9.19 10.29
C ARG A 38 3.16 9.94 11.06
N SER A 39 4.44 9.58 10.96
CA SER A 39 5.52 10.46 11.39
C SER A 39 5.57 11.70 10.50
N LEU A 40 6.18 12.78 10.98
CA LEU A 40 6.11 14.06 10.26
C LEU A 40 6.64 13.97 8.82
N PHE A 41 7.68 13.21 8.58
CA PHE A 41 8.21 13.05 7.23
C PHE A 41 7.31 12.15 6.38
N THR A 42 6.94 10.97 6.87
CA THR A 42 6.10 10.04 6.10
C THR A 42 4.72 10.59 5.82
N VAL A 43 4.10 11.30 6.77
CA VAL A 43 2.79 11.93 6.55
C VAL A 43 2.87 13.09 5.55
N SER A 44 4.04 13.72 5.44
CA SER A 44 4.28 14.80 4.47
C SER A 44 4.51 14.25 3.06
N VAL A 45 5.09 13.06 2.91
CA VAL A 45 5.19 12.33 1.63
C VAL A 45 3.84 11.71 1.25
N GLY A 46 3.01 11.35 2.23
CA GLY A 46 1.64 10.90 2.01
C GLY A 46 0.78 11.96 1.33
N GLY A 47 -0.07 11.52 0.38
CA GLY A 47 -0.86 12.40 -0.48
C GLY A 47 -2.26 12.75 0.05
N GLN A 48 -2.51 12.63 1.36
CA GLN A 48 -3.82 12.86 1.97
C GLN A 48 -3.76 13.99 3.00
N PRO A 49 -4.15 15.24 2.65
CA PRO A 49 -4.06 16.41 3.52
C PRO A 49 -4.68 16.22 4.91
N LYS A 50 -5.78 15.49 5.00
CA LYS A 50 -6.48 15.18 6.27
C LYS A 50 -5.58 14.58 7.36
N TYR A 51 -4.45 13.97 7.00
CA TYR A 51 -3.50 13.37 7.93
C TYR A 51 -2.32 14.28 8.27
N SER A 52 -2.02 15.27 7.43
CA SER A 52 -0.84 16.12 7.56
C SER A 52 -1.14 17.57 7.95
N ASP A 53 -2.38 18.02 7.77
CA ASP A 53 -2.73 19.41 8.03
C ASP A 53 -2.76 19.69 9.54
N GLY A 54 -2.28 20.89 9.92
CA GLY A 54 -2.24 21.34 11.32
C GLY A 54 -1.00 20.89 12.12
N PHE A 55 -0.07 20.09 11.53
CA PHE A 55 1.12 19.62 12.25
C PHE A 55 2.40 20.44 11.99
N GLY A 56 2.25 21.70 11.59
CA GLY A 56 3.37 22.63 11.39
C GLY A 56 4.02 22.53 10.02
N PRO A 57 5.24 23.11 9.85
CA PRO A 57 5.88 23.09 8.54
C PRO A 57 6.26 21.68 8.14
N LYS A 58 5.89 21.30 6.91
CA LYS A 58 6.29 20.03 6.30
C LYS A 58 7.74 20.11 5.84
N PRO A 59 8.49 18.99 5.79
CA PRO A 59 9.77 18.95 5.11
C PRO A 59 9.65 19.50 3.68
N ALA A 60 10.63 20.32 3.28
CA ALA A 60 10.64 20.93 1.95
C ALA A 60 10.85 19.89 0.84
N ASP A 61 10.60 20.29 -0.40
CA ASP A 61 10.88 19.53 -1.63
C ASP A 61 10.12 18.19 -1.73
N ILE A 62 8.85 18.22 -1.35
CA ILE A 62 7.91 17.10 -1.58
C ILE A 62 6.84 17.59 -2.54
N ILE A 63 6.73 16.93 -3.69
CA ILE A 63 5.78 17.27 -4.75
C ILE A 63 4.79 16.12 -4.93
N HIS A 64 3.51 16.43 -4.93
CA HIS A 64 2.45 15.45 -5.17
C HIS A 64 1.85 15.64 -6.57
N VAL A 65 1.69 14.53 -7.29
CA VAL A 65 1.09 14.48 -8.61
C VAL A 65 -0.03 13.42 -8.66
N PRO A 66 -0.93 13.44 -9.65
CA PRO A 66 -1.93 12.40 -9.81
C PRO A 66 -1.30 11.01 -10.00
N PHE A 67 -1.89 9.99 -9.35
CA PHE A 67 -1.50 8.60 -9.51
C PHE A 67 -1.91 8.09 -10.89
N ASN A 68 -1.11 7.21 -11.49
CA ASN A 68 -1.26 6.71 -12.86
C ASN A 68 -1.16 7.80 -13.97
N ASP A 69 -0.59 8.97 -13.65
CA ASP A 69 -0.34 10.03 -14.62
C ASP A 69 1.17 10.25 -14.82
N LEU A 70 1.76 9.53 -15.76
CA LEU A 70 3.18 9.65 -16.09
C LEU A 70 3.54 11.02 -16.67
N HIS A 71 2.59 11.69 -17.34
CA HIS A 71 2.81 13.03 -17.88
C HIS A 71 2.99 14.06 -16.74
N ALA A 72 2.18 13.96 -15.70
CA ALA A 72 2.32 14.82 -14.52
C ALA A 72 3.67 14.59 -13.80
N VAL A 73 4.16 13.34 -13.73
CA VAL A 73 5.49 13.04 -13.19
C VAL A 73 6.57 13.70 -14.03
N LYS A 74 6.55 13.54 -15.37
CA LYS A 74 7.51 14.16 -16.31
C LYS A 74 7.55 15.68 -16.18
N ALA A 75 6.43 16.31 -15.91
CA ALA A 75 6.34 17.77 -15.82
C ALA A 75 7.06 18.36 -14.58
N VAL A 76 7.26 17.56 -13.52
CA VAL A 76 7.87 18.02 -12.26
C VAL A 76 9.24 17.39 -11.98
N MET A 77 9.60 16.36 -12.74
CA MET A 77 10.85 15.63 -12.57
C MET A 77 12.02 16.43 -13.19
N ASP A 78 13.12 16.52 -12.44
CA ASP A 78 14.33 17.22 -12.84
C ASP A 78 15.56 16.68 -12.09
N ASP A 79 16.72 17.30 -12.29
CA ASP A 79 17.99 16.88 -11.69
C ASP A 79 18.04 17.04 -10.16
N HIS A 80 17.10 17.76 -9.56
CA HIS A 80 16.93 17.87 -8.11
C HIS A 80 16.09 16.73 -7.51
N THR A 81 15.48 15.89 -8.32
CA THR A 81 14.67 14.78 -7.86
C THR A 81 15.55 13.65 -7.35
N CYS A 82 15.47 13.33 -6.06
CA CYS A 82 16.23 12.23 -5.45
C CYS A 82 15.45 10.90 -5.45
N ALA A 83 14.13 10.95 -5.40
CA ALA A 83 13.29 9.75 -5.38
C ALA A 83 11.88 9.99 -5.94
N VAL A 84 11.31 8.92 -6.47
CA VAL A 84 9.86 8.76 -6.69
C VAL A 84 9.37 7.69 -5.74
N VAL A 85 8.35 8.00 -4.93
CA VAL A 85 7.79 7.09 -3.92
C VAL A 85 6.39 6.68 -4.35
N VAL A 86 6.15 5.39 -4.47
CA VAL A 86 4.87 4.86 -4.96
C VAL A 86 4.45 3.60 -4.21
N GLU A 87 3.16 3.48 -3.91
CA GLU A 87 2.54 2.21 -3.58
C GLU A 87 2.16 1.50 -4.89
N PRO A 88 2.60 0.27 -5.20
CA PRO A 88 2.09 -0.46 -6.36
C PRO A 88 0.57 -0.60 -6.38
N ILE A 89 -0.05 -0.61 -5.19
CA ILE A 89 -1.50 -0.49 -5.00
C ILE A 89 -1.74 0.47 -3.85
N GLN A 90 -2.40 1.59 -4.10
CA GLN A 90 -2.81 2.53 -3.06
C GLN A 90 -3.91 1.92 -2.19
N GLY A 91 -3.52 1.28 -1.09
CA GLY A 91 -4.46 0.54 -0.25
C GLY A 91 -5.44 1.42 0.53
N GLU A 92 -5.01 2.59 1.01
CA GLU A 92 -5.84 3.58 1.70
C GLU A 92 -6.51 4.57 0.73
N GLY A 93 -5.98 4.68 -0.49
CA GLY A 93 -6.45 5.55 -1.56
C GLY A 93 -7.45 4.88 -2.50
N GLY A 94 -8.38 4.07 -1.99
CA GLY A 94 -9.45 3.48 -2.78
C GLY A 94 -9.11 2.12 -3.41
N VAL A 95 -8.07 1.44 -2.95
CA VAL A 95 -7.59 0.16 -3.52
C VAL A 95 -7.33 0.29 -5.02
N THR A 96 -6.56 1.32 -5.37
CA THR A 96 -6.24 1.64 -6.78
C THR A 96 -4.87 1.07 -7.14
N ALA A 97 -4.83 0.14 -8.10
CA ALA A 97 -3.59 -0.43 -8.60
C ALA A 97 -2.90 0.50 -9.59
N ALA A 98 -1.58 0.50 -9.58
CA ALA A 98 -0.78 1.10 -10.65
C ALA A 98 -0.98 0.33 -11.96
N THR A 99 -0.91 1.03 -13.09
CA THR A 99 -0.83 0.34 -14.37
C THR A 99 0.61 -0.12 -14.64
N PRO A 100 0.81 -1.22 -15.37
CA PRO A 100 2.16 -1.69 -15.72
C PRO A 100 2.98 -0.61 -16.45
N GLU A 101 2.35 0.12 -17.38
CA GLU A 101 2.98 1.19 -18.15
C GLU A 101 3.41 2.35 -17.26
N PHE A 102 2.64 2.65 -16.22
CA PHE A 102 2.97 3.69 -15.26
C PHE A 102 4.23 3.33 -14.46
N LEU A 103 4.29 2.11 -13.87
CA LEU A 103 5.46 1.69 -13.10
C LEU A 103 6.70 1.54 -13.97
N GLN A 104 6.57 1.01 -15.18
CA GLN A 104 7.67 0.94 -16.14
C GLN A 104 8.17 2.34 -16.51
N GLY A 105 7.26 3.26 -16.78
CA GLY A 105 7.62 4.66 -17.08
C GLY A 105 8.28 5.38 -15.89
N LEU A 106 7.87 5.08 -14.64
CA LEU A 106 8.55 5.60 -13.45
C LEU A 106 9.98 5.07 -13.36
N ARG A 107 10.20 3.78 -13.65
CA ARG A 107 11.54 3.19 -13.66
C ARG A 107 12.43 3.89 -14.67
N GLU A 108 11.96 4.04 -15.91
CA GLU A 108 12.70 4.72 -16.98
C GLU A 108 13.04 6.18 -16.63
N LEU A 109 12.10 6.93 -16.06
CA LEU A 109 12.33 8.29 -15.62
C LEU A 109 13.35 8.37 -14.46
N CYS A 110 13.24 7.48 -13.49
CA CYS A 110 14.18 7.42 -12.38
C CYS A 110 15.60 7.13 -12.89
N ASP A 111 15.76 6.20 -13.82
CA ASP A 111 17.05 5.89 -14.43
C ASP A 111 17.63 7.06 -15.20
N GLN A 112 16.81 7.76 -16.01
CA GLN A 112 17.22 8.93 -16.78
C GLN A 112 17.70 10.08 -15.90
N HIS A 113 17.05 10.31 -14.76
CA HIS A 113 17.35 11.40 -13.84
C HIS A 113 18.22 10.97 -12.64
N GLN A 114 18.71 9.73 -12.61
CA GLN A 114 19.49 9.19 -11.49
C GLN A 114 18.76 9.41 -10.14
N ALA A 115 17.44 9.25 -10.14
CA ALA A 115 16.58 9.25 -8.96
C ALA A 115 16.28 7.81 -8.52
N LEU A 116 16.02 7.59 -7.24
CA LEU A 116 15.69 6.27 -6.74
C LEU A 116 14.17 6.02 -6.86
N LEU A 117 13.81 4.83 -7.34
CA LEU A 117 12.44 4.36 -7.33
C LEU A 117 12.19 3.60 -6.01
N VAL A 118 11.27 4.10 -5.20
CA VAL A 118 10.92 3.53 -3.89
C VAL A 118 9.52 2.93 -3.98
N PHE A 119 9.41 1.62 -3.75
CA PHE A 119 8.11 0.95 -3.63
C PHE A 119 7.75 0.76 -2.16
N ASP A 120 6.65 1.38 -1.76
CA ASP A 120 6.00 1.12 -0.48
C ASP A 120 5.11 -0.12 -0.61
N GLU A 121 5.65 -1.27 -0.20
CA GLU A 121 4.92 -2.54 -0.19
C GLU A 121 4.46 -2.95 1.23
N VAL A 122 4.31 -1.98 2.11
CA VAL A 122 3.82 -2.19 3.49
C VAL A 122 2.44 -2.83 3.50
N GLN A 123 1.58 -2.52 2.52
CA GLN A 123 0.24 -3.09 2.45
C GLN A 123 0.07 -4.15 1.36
N CYS A 124 0.68 -3.98 0.20
CA CYS A 124 0.51 -4.86 -0.94
C CYS A 124 1.55 -6.00 -1.02
N GLY A 125 2.63 -5.94 -0.23
CA GLY A 125 3.65 -6.98 -0.19
C GLY A 125 3.25 -8.20 0.66
N MET A 126 4.23 -9.08 0.87
CA MET A 126 4.09 -10.29 1.70
C MET A 126 2.92 -11.17 1.28
N GLY A 127 2.88 -11.55 0.00
CA GLY A 127 1.90 -12.48 -0.55
C GLY A 127 0.52 -11.88 -0.88
N ARG A 128 0.24 -10.63 -0.49
CA ARG A 128 -1.10 -10.03 -0.58
C ARG A 128 -1.67 -10.02 -2.00
N THR A 129 -0.82 -9.88 -3.02
CA THR A 129 -1.20 -9.82 -4.44
C THR A 129 -1.17 -11.17 -5.15
N GLY A 130 -0.64 -12.22 -4.50
CA GLY A 130 -0.38 -13.54 -5.09
C GLY A 130 1.10 -13.79 -5.37
N ASP A 131 1.89 -12.73 -5.55
CA ASP A 131 3.35 -12.79 -5.54
C ASP A 131 3.88 -12.38 -4.16
N LEU A 132 5.08 -12.80 -3.78
CA LEU A 132 5.67 -12.46 -2.48
C LEU A 132 5.72 -10.93 -2.28
N PHE A 133 6.10 -10.21 -3.33
CA PHE A 133 6.02 -8.75 -3.40
C PHE A 133 5.36 -8.32 -4.73
N ALA A 134 4.59 -7.25 -4.69
CA ALA A 134 3.84 -6.77 -5.86
C ALA A 134 4.75 -6.39 -7.04
N TYR A 135 5.98 -5.92 -6.78
CA TYR A 135 6.93 -5.60 -7.85
C TYR A 135 7.23 -6.78 -8.78
N MET A 136 7.16 -8.00 -8.24
CA MET A 136 7.40 -9.24 -9.03
C MET A 136 6.32 -9.43 -10.09
N HIS A 137 5.07 -9.09 -9.76
CA HIS A 137 3.95 -9.12 -10.71
C HIS A 137 4.16 -8.15 -11.87
N TYR A 138 4.66 -6.95 -11.56
CA TYR A 138 4.87 -5.90 -12.57
C TYR A 138 6.17 -6.05 -13.36
N GLY A 139 7.10 -6.89 -12.91
CA GLY A 139 8.42 -7.04 -13.51
C GLY A 139 9.28 -5.75 -13.43
N VAL A 140 8.97 -4.86 -12.49
CA VAL A 140 9.67 -3.59 -12.27
C VAL A 140 10.36 -3.62 -10.91
N THR A 141 11.69 -3.73 -10.90
CA THR A 141 12.46 -3.78 -9.65
C THR A 141 12.69 -2.36 -9.11
N PRO A 142 12.26 -2.05 -7.88
CA PRO A 142 12.58 -0.77 -7.24
C PRO A 142 14.03 -0.75 -6.72
N ASP A 143 14.56 0.44 -6.48
CA ASP A 143 15.85 0.66 -5.80
C ASP A 143 15.73 0.44 -4.28
N ILE A 144 14.58 0.82 -3.73
CA ILE A 144 14.24 0.63 -2.31
C ILE A 144 12.83 0.05 -2.22
N LEU A 145 12.66 -0.96 -1.37
CA LEU A 145 11.37 -1.55 -1.05
C LEU A 145 11.16 -1.49 0.45
N THR A 146 9.95 -1.11 0.90
CA THR A 146 9.58 -1.13 2.30
C THR A 146 8.48 -2.17 2.56
N SER A 147 8.60 -2.88 3.69
CA SER A 147 7.68 -3.95 4.11
C SER A 147 7.38 -3.84 5.60
N ALA A 148 6.16 -4.20 5.99
CA ALA A 148 5.69 -4.27 7.39
C ALA A 148 4.41 -5.12 7.45
N LYS A 149 3.47 -4.80 8.35
CA LYS A 149 2.16 -5.46 8.50
C LYS A 149 2.29 -6.99 8.46
N ALA A 150 2.00 -7.61 7.30
CA ALA A 150 2.06 -9.07 7.15
C ALA A 150 3.46 -9.65 7.38
N LEU A 151 4.53 -8.87 7.23
CA LEU A 151 5.89 -9.30 7.56
C LEU A 151 6.00 -9.81 9.01
N GLY A 152 5.28 -9.19 9.94
CA GLY A 152 5.27 -9.62 11.35
C GLY A 152 4.08 -10.49 11.73
N GLY A 153 3.13 -10.76 10.80
CA GLY A 153 1.95 -11.57 11.13
C GLY A 153 1.12 -11.04 12.31
N GLY A 154 1.18 -9.72 12.59
CA GLY A 154 0.59 -9.06 13.76
C GLY A 154 1.60 -8.57 14.79
N PHE A 155 2.84 -9.08 14.78
CA PHE A 155 3.91 -8.56 15.62
C PHE A 155 4.53 -7.29 15.03
N PRO A 156 4.88 -6.27 15.84
CA PRO A 156 5.45 -5.01 15.34
C PRO A 156 6.86 -5.19 14.78
N ILE A 157 6.98 -5.16 13.47
CA ILE A 157 8.25 -5.15 12.74
C ILE A 157 8.05 -4.52 11.36
N SER A 158 9.10 -3.94 10.84
CA SER A 158 9.20 -3.48 9.46
C SER A 158 10.61 -3.68 8.92
N ALA A 159 10.76 -3.64 7.62
CA ALA A 159 12.03 -3.73 6.94
C ALA A 159 12.08 -2.74 5.77
N MET A 160 13.27 -2.22 5.51
CA MET A 160 13.63 -1.51 4.29
C MET A 160 14.71 -2.32 3.60
N LEU A 161 14.48 -2.67 2.34
CA LEU A 161 15.37 -3.47 1.51
C LEU A 161 15.92 -2.59 0.39
N THR A 162 17.21 -2.74 0.10
CA THR A 162 17.88 -2.02 -0.99
C THR A 162 19.15 -2.74 -1.41
N THR A 163 19.83 -2.25 -2.45
CA THR A 163 21.11 -2.80 -2.89
C THR A 163 22.24 -2.40 -1.94
N ALA A 164 23.32 -3.19 -1.93
CA ALA A 164 24.51 -2.87 -1.15
C ALA A 164 25.14 -1.51 -1.55
N GLU A 165 25.05 -1.14 -2.82
CA GLU A 165 25.52 0.14 -3.32
C GLU A 165 24.78 1.30 -2.68
N ILE A 166 23.44 1.29 -2.71
CA ILE A 166 22.62 2.36 -2.12
C ILE A 166 22.78 2.37 -0.60
N ALA A 167 22.76 1.19 0.04
CA ALA A 167 22.96 1.07 1.48
C ALA A 167 24.31 1.64 1.96
N SER A 168 25.35 1.63 1.12
CA SER A 168 26.67 2.16 1.45
C SER A 168 26.69 3.68 1.71
N ALA A 169 25.64 4.40 1.35
CA ALA A 169 25.48 5.80 1.72
C ALA A 169 25.24 5.99 3.22
N PHE A 170 24.64 5.02 3.89
CA PHE A 170 24.54 5.02 5.35
C PHE A 170 25.80 4.44 5.99
N HIS A 171 26.21 5.04 7.09
CA HIS A 171 27.29 4.57 7.96
C HIS A 171 26.77 4.46 9.40
N PRO A 172 27.48 3.79 10.31
CA PRO A 172 27.10 3.74 11.72
C PRO A 172 26.82 5.15 12.28
N GLY A 173 25.62 5.31 12.86
CA GLY A 173 25.14 6.59 13.38
C GLY A 173 24.27 7.43 12.43
N SER A 174 24.19 7.10 11.14
CA SER A 174 23.32 7.85 10.17
C SER A 174 21.84 7.70 10.48
N HIS A 175 21.43 6.52 10.88
CA HIS A 175 20.06 6.17 11.24
C HIS A 175 20.05 5.08 12.31
N GLY A 176 19.01 5.01 13.12
CA GLY A 176 18.89 3.99 14.15
C GLY A 176 17.49 3.92 14.75
N SER A 177 17.23 2.80 15.41
CA SER A 177 16.04 2.53 16.19
C SER A 177 16.44 1.71 17.41
N THR A 178 15.96 2.08 18.61
CA THR A 178 16.31 1.37 19.85
C THR A 178 15.90 -0.10 19.82
N TYR A 179 14.73 -0.41 19.28
CA TYR A 179 14.19 -1.76 19.23
C TYR A 179 14.24 -2.39 17.84
N GLY A 180 14.73 -1.67 16.83
CA GLY A 180 14.86 -2.19 15.46
C GLY A 180 15.81 -3.37 15.39
N GLY A 181 15.40 -4.43 14.68
CA GLY A 181 16.20 -5.64 14.54
C GLY A 181 16.31 -6.50 15.80
N ASN A 182 15.42 -6.32 16.79
CA ASN A 182 15.47 -7.17 17.99
C ASN A 182 15.21 -8.65 17.65
N PRO A 183 15.87 -9.60 18.36
CA PRO A 183 15.84 -11.02 17.99
C PRO A 183 14.44 -11.62 17.96
N LEU A 184 13.56 -11.21 18.89
CA LEU A 184 12.19 -11.73 18.93
C LEU A 184 11.39 -11.33 17.69
N ALA A 185 11.41 -10.04 17.34
CA ALA A 185 10.70 -9.56 16.14
C ALA A 185 11.25 -10.19 14.85
N CYS A 186 12.57 -10.36 14.75
CA CYS A 186 13.20 -11.02 13.61
C CYS A 186 12.81 -12.50 13.50
N ALA A 187 12.75 -13.22 14.63
CA ALA A 187 12.31 -14.63 14.65
C ALA A 187 10.83 -14.75 14.22
N VAL A 188 9.96 -13.87 14.70
CA VAL A 188 8.55 -13.84 14.29
C VAL A 188 8.42 -13.53 12.80
N ALA A 189 9.17 -12.54 12.29
CA ALA A 189 9.15 -12.21 10.87
C ALA A 189 9.67 -13.35 9.99
N GLY A 190 10.72 -14.05 10.42
CA GLY A 190 11.22 -15.24 9.73
C GLY A 190 10.16 -16.33 9.64
N ALA A 191 9.51 -16.66 10.76
CA ALA A 191 8.44 -17.65 10.77
C ALA A 191 7.23 -17.23 9.90
N ALA A 192 6.82 -15.97 9.94
CA ALA A 192 5.74 -15.45 9.08
C ALA A 192 6.14 -15.51 7.58
N PHE A 193 7.38 -15.16 7.27
CA PHE A 193 7.91 -15.24 5.91
C PHE A 193 7.91 -16.67 5.38
N ASP A 194 8.38 -17.62 6.18
CA ASP A 194 8.46 -19.06 5.79
C ASP A 194 7.05 -19.63 5.50
N ILE A 195 6.03 -19.21 6.25
CA ILE A 195 4.64 -19.63 6.03
C ILE A 195 4.09 -18.98 4.75
N ILE A 196 4.31 -17.68 4.57
CA ILE A 196 3.73 -16.92 3.44
C ILE A 196 4.41 -17.31 2.13
N ASN A 197 5.74 -17.45 2.13
CA ASN A 197 6.54 -17.74 0.94
C ASN A 197 6.52 -19.22 0.56
N THR A 198 5.33 -19.80 0.50
CA THR A 198 5.11 -21.16 0.02
C THR A 198 4.22 -21.14 -1.23
N PRO A 199 4.43 -22.07 -2.19
CA PRO A 199 3.56 -22.17 -3.37
C PRO A 199 2.09 -22.33 -2.97
N GLU A 200 1.80 -23.12 -1.94
CA GLU A 200 0.45 -23.38 -1.45
C GLU A 200 -0.28 -22.09 -1.06
N VAL A 201 0.38 -21.20 -0.33
CA VAL A 201 -0.22 -19.91 0.06
C VAL A 201 -0.34 -18.98 -1.14
N LEU A 202 0.75 -18.76 -1.89
CA LEU A 202 0.81 -17.78 -2.97
C LEU A 202 -0.12 -18.13 -4.13
N GLU A 203 -0.11 -19.39 -4.60
CA GLU A 203 -0.97 -19.86 -5.69
C GLU A 203 -2.46 -19.87 -5.28
N GLY A 204 -2.76 -20.12 -4.00
CA GLY A 204 -4.12 -20.09 -3.47
C GLY A 204 -4.79 -18.72 -3.48
N ILE A 205 -4.02 -17.64 -3.56
CA ILE A 205 -4.55 -16.26 -3.46
C ILE A 205 -5.54 -15.93 -4.58
N GLN A 206 -5.29 -16.36 -5.81
CA GLN A 206 -6.15 -16.03 -6.95
C GLN A 206 -7.51 -16.75 -6.87
N ALA A 207 -7.53 -18.00 -6.43
CA ALA A 207 -8.79 -18.74 -6.23
C ALA A 207 -9.66 -18.08 -5.13
N LYS A 208 -9.03 -17.71 -4.00
CA LYS A 208 -9.71 -16.99 -2.93
C LYS A 208 -10.23 -15.61 -3.40
N ARG A 209 -9.41 -14.87 -4.16
CA ARG A 209 -9.85 -13.62 -4.78
C ARG A 209 -11.10 -13.82 -5.62
N GLN A 210 -11.09 -14.80 -6.52
CA GLN A 210 -12.24 -15.07 -7.40
C GLN A 210 -13.49 -15.34 -6.59
N ARG A 211 -13.38 -16.12 -5.50
CA ARG A 211 -14.51 -16.39 -4.60
C ARG A 211 -15.10 -15.12 -3.97
N PHE A 212 -14.26 -14.20 -3.49
CA PHE A 212 -14.71 -12.89 -3.02
C PHE A 212 -15.41 -12.08 -4.11
N VAL A 213 -14.83 -12.02 -5.29
CA VAL A 213 -15.38 -11.28 -6.43
C VAL A 213 -16.73 -11.83 -6.85
N ASP A 214 -16.89 -13.16 -6.89
CA ASP A 214 -18.17 -13.82 -7.21
C ASP A 214 -19.29 -13.46 -6.20
N HIS A 215 -18.93 -13.42 -4.92
CA HIS A 215 -19.87 -12.96 -3.89
C HIS A 215 -20.23 -11.49 -4.02
N LEU A 216 -19.26 -10.62 -4.24
CA LEU A 216 -19.49 -9.19 -4.42
C LEU A 216 -20.34 -8.89 -5.65
N GLN A 217 -20.12 -9.62 -6.75
CA GLN A 217 -20.95 -9.52 -7.95
C GLN A 217 -22.40 -9.98 -7.71
N LYS A 218 -22.61 -11.06 -6.94
CA LYS A 218 -23.97 -11.49 -6.54
C LYS A 218 -24.66 -10.44 -5.68
N ILE A 219 -23.94 -9.83 -4.75
CA ILE A 219 -24.47 -8.74 -3.92
C ILE A 219 -24.84 -7.55 -4.80
N ASP A 220 -23.99 -7.17 -5.77
CA ASP A 220 -24.29 -6.07 -6.68
C ASP A 220 -25.49 -6.39 -7.58
N GLN A 221 -25.59 -7.61 -8.12
CA GLN A 221 -26.75 -8.04 -8.91
C GLN A 221 -28.07 -7.94 -8.14
N GLN A 222 -28.03 -8.18 -6.83
CA GLN A 222 -29.22 -8.15 -5.99
C GLN A 222 -29.58 -6.74 -5.50
N TYR A 223 -28.60 -5.93 -5.18
CA TYR A 223 -28.79 -4.67 -4.45
C TYR A 223 -28.36 -3.41 -5.23
N ASP A 224 -27.73 -3.57 -6.37
CA ASP A 224 -27.25 -2.47 -7.24
C ASP A 224 -26.37 -1.44 -6.48
N VAL A 225 -25.38 -1.93 -5.72
CA VAL A 225 -24.62 -1.14 -4.73
C VAL A 225 -23.21 -0.76 -5.16
N PHE A 226 -22.55 -1.55 -6.01
CA PHE A 226 -21.19 -1.32 -6.43
C PHE A 226 -21.08 -0.84 -7.88
N SER A 227 -20.23 0.17 -8.11
CA SER A 227 -19.89 0.64 -9.45
C SER A 227 -18.68 -0.07 -10.04
N ASP A 228 -17.77 -0.56 -9.16
CA ASP A 228 -16.54 -1.24 -9.56
C ASP A 228 -16.06 -2.19 -8.45
N ILE A 229 -15.44 -3.31 -8.87
CA ILE A 229 -14.77 -4.27 -7.98
C ILE A 229 -13.36 -4.46 -8.50
N ARG A 230 -12.37 -3.97 -7.78
CA ARG A 230 -10.97 -3.86 -8.23
C ARG A 230 -9.94 -4.34 -7.21
N GLY A 231 -8.66 -4.12 -7.50
CA GLY A 231 -7.52 -4.51 -6.68
C GLY A 231 -6.82 -5.77 -7.19
N MET A 232 -5.88 -6.30 -6.41
CA MET A 232 -5.07 -7.47 -6.77
C MET A 232 -5.01 -8.45 -5.61
N GLY A 233 -5.05 -9.74 -5.91
CA GLY A 233 -5.03 -10.79 -4.91
C GLY A 233 -6.08 -10.55 -3.82
N LEU A 234 -5.70 -10.66 -2.56
CA LEU A 234 -6.56 -10.42 -1.41
C LEU A 234 -6.49 -8.97 -0.86
N LEU A 235 -6.22 -8.01 -1.73
CA LEU A 235 -6.47 -6.59 -1.49
C LEU A 235 -7.56 -6.15 -2.47
N ILE A 236 -8.82 -6.19 -2.03
CA ILE A 236 -10.01 -6.02 -2.86
C ILE A 236 -10.75 -4.76 -2.44
N GLY A 237 -11.10 -3.93 -3.42
CA GLY A 237 -11.95 -2.76 -3.24
C GLY A 237 -13.25 -2.91 -4.00
N ALA A 238 -14.37 -2.62 -3.34
CA ALA A 238 -15.68 -2.51 -3.97
C ALA A 238 -16.17 -1.07 -3.83
N GLU A 239 -16.18 -0.33 -4.94
CA GLU A 239 -16.58 1.08 -4.97
C GLU A 239 -18.09 1.21 -4.95
N LEU A 240 -18.58 2.06 -4.07
CA LEU A 240 -20.01 2.33 -3.95
C LEU A 240 -20.51 3.17 -5.12
N LYS A 241 -21.73 2.89 -5.60
CA LYS A 241 -22.40 3.71 -6.62
C LYS A 241 -22.69 5.12 -6.11
N PRO A 242 -22.89 6.09 -7.02
CA PRO A 242 -23.08 7.50 -6.67
C PRO A 242 -24.15 7.77 -5.62
N GLN A 243 -25.25 6.99 -5.60
CA GLN A 243 -26.33 7.10 -4.62
C GLN A 243 -25.92 6.72 -3.19
N TYR A 244 -24.80 6.00 -3.03
CA TYR A 244 -24.23 5.59 -1.73
C TYR A 244 -22.90 6.28 -1.41
N LYS A 245 -22.54 7.31 -2.17
CA LYS A 245 -21.30 8.05 -1.98
C LYS A 245 -21.20 8.61 -0.55
N GLY A 246 -20.04 8.45 0.07
CA GLY A 246 -19.78 8.88 1.44
C GLY A 246 -20.24 7.90 2.53
N GLN A 247 -20.91 6.80 2.17
CA GLN A 247 -21.56 5.88 3.13
C GLN A 247 -20.73 4.63 3.44
N ALA A 248 -19.48 4.51 3.02
CA ALA A 248 -18.67 3.31 3.28
C ALA A 248 -18.60 2.95 4.78
N ARG A 249 -18.69 3.94 5.67
CA ARG A 249 -18.74 3.70 7.12
C ARG A 249 -20.03 3.06 7.58
N ASP A 250 -21.15 3.38 6.95
CA ASP A 250 -22.45 2.80 7.33
C ASP A 250 -22.47 1.30 7.02
N PHE A 251 -21.93 0.91 5.86
CA PHE A 251 -21.73 -0.50 5.50
C PHE A 251 -20.72 -1.20 6.42
N LEU A 252 -19.66 -0.52 6.84
CA LEU A 252 -18.67 -1.06 7.79
C LEU A 252 -19.34 -1.36 9.16
N TYR A 253 -20.10 -0.42 9.70
CA TYR A 253 -20.80 -0.62 10.98
C TYR A 253 -21.88 -1.69 10.89
N ALA A 254 -22.66 -1.70 9.82
CA ALA A 254 -23.65 -2.74 9.59
C ALA A 254 -22.99 -4.13 9.44
N GLY A 255 -21.83 -4.22 8.82
CA GLY A 255 -21.01 -5.44 8.75
C GLY A 255 -20.61 -5.92 10.13
N ALA A 256 -20.10 -5.04 10.99
CA ALA A 256 -19.72 -5.38 12.36
C ALA A 256 -20.92 -5.88 13.18
N GLU A 257 -22.09 -5.26 13.04
CA GLU A 257 -23.33 -5.73 13.68
C GLU A 257 -23.79 -7.09 13.14
N ALA A 258 -23.55 -7.39 11.86
CA ALA A 258 -23.83 -8.69 11.26
C ALA A 258 -22.74 -9.74 11.59
N GLY A 259 -21.69 -9.39 12.34
CA GLY A 259 -20.63 -10.29 12.76
C GLY A 259 -19.57 -10.53 11.69
N VAL A 260 -19.36 -9.57 10.77
CA VAL A 260 -18.26 -9.60 9.80
C VAL A 260 -17.49 -8.29 9.85
N MET A 261 -16.17 -8.40 9.95
CA MET A 261 -15.27 -7.22 9.91
C MET A 261 -14.86 -6.93 8.49
N VAL A 262 -15.31 -5.79 7.97
CA VAL A 262 -14.87 -5.21 6.71
C VAL A 262 -14.16 -3.89 6.97
N LEU A 263 -13.45 -3.37 5.99
CA LEU A 263 -12.73 -2.11 6.08
C LEU A 263 -13.27 -1.12 5.05
N ASN A 264 -12.82 0.13 5.13
CA ASN A 264 -13.04 1.10 4.07
C ASN A 264 -11.71 1.69 3.60
N ALA A 265 -11.63 2.08 2.33
CA ALA A 265 -10.53 2.82 1.73
C ALA A 265 -11.05 4.16 1.20
N GLY A 266 -11.01 5.18 2.04
CA GLY A 266 -11.71 6.43 1.79
C GLY A 266 -13.21 6.34 2.10
N PRO A 267 -14.01 7.34 1.66
CA PRO A 267 -15.43 7.43 1.98
C PRO A 267 -16.32 6.54 1.10
N ASP A 268 -15.82 6.08 -0.04
CA ASP A 268 -16.64 5.52 -1.11
C ASP A 268 -16.30 4.05 -1.46
N VAL A 269 -15.29 3.45 -0.81
CA VAL A 269 -14.81 2.10 -1.17
C VAL A 269 -14.83 1.18 0.04
N MET A 270 -15.52 0.06 -0.08
CA MET A 270 -15.40 -1.06 0.85
C MET A 270 -14.13 -1.84 0.53
N ARG A 271 -13.31 -2.14 1.54
CA ARG A 271 -12.06 -2.86 1.37
C ARG A 271 -12.08 -4.20 2.10
N PHE A 272 -11.63 -5.23 1.40
CA PHE A 272 -11.46 -6.59 1.95
C PHE A 272 -9.98 -6.95 1.89
N ALA A 273 -9.43 -7.28 3.06
CA ALA A 273 -8.03 -7.67 3.24
C ALA A 273 -7.93 -8.81 4.27
N PRO A 274 -8.49 -9.99 3.95
CA PRO A 274 -8.54 -11.12 4.88
C PRO A 274 -7.16 -11.73 5.12
N SER A 275 -7.10 -12.73 6.02
CA SER A 275 -5.92 -13.59 6.12
C SER A 275 -5.61 -14.25 4.77
N LEU A 276 -4.32 -14.43 4.45
CA LEU A 276 -3.91 -15.14 3.22
C LEU A 276 -4.30 -16.63 3.27
N VAL A 277 -4.43 -17.16 4.48
CA VAL A 277 -4.83 -18.56 4.73
C VAL A 277 -6.29 -18.69 5.17
N VAL A 278 -7.13 -17.69 4.86
CA VAL A 278 -8.57 -17.76 5.15
C VAL A 278 -9.19 -18.96 4.45
N GLU A 279 -10.02 -19.71 5.17
CA GLU A 279 -10.71 -20.87 4.62
C GLU A 279 -11.87 -20.45 3.72
N ASP A 280 -12.17 -21.26 2.70
CA ASP A 280 -13.26 -20.99 1.76
C ASP A 280 -14.63 -20.85 2.46
N ALA A 281 -14.87 -21.67 3.48
CA ALA A 281 -16.10 -21.61 4.28
C ALA A 281 -16.23 -20.29 5.04
N ASP A 282 -15.11 -19.72 5.53
CA ASP A 282 -15.10 -18.44 6.23
C ASP A 282 -15.36 -17.29 5.24
N ILE A 283 -14.86 -17.41 4.00
CA ILE A 283 -15.15 -16.44 2.94
C ILE A 283 -16.67 -16.45 2.67
N ASP A 284 -17.26 -17.63 2.44
CA ASP A 284 -18.68 -17.75 2.14
C ASP A 284 -19.56 -17.21 3.26
N GLU A 285 -19.29 -17.57 4.51
CA GLU A 285 -20.03 -17.11 5.67
C GLU A 285 -19.87 -15.59 5.87
N GLY A 286 -18.62 -15.08 5.78
CA GLY A 286 -18.35 -13.66 5.91
C GLY A 286 -19.07 -12.84 4.83
N MET A 287 -19.05 -13.30 3.59
CA MET A 287 -19.73 -12.61 2.48
C MET A 287 -21.25 -12.72 2.55
N HIS A 288 -21.79 -13.83 3.10
CA HIS A 288 -23.22 -13.95 3.40
C HIS A 288 -23.65 -12.92 4.46
N ARG A 289 -22.92 -12.79 5.55
CA ARG A 289 -23.16 -11.76 6.58
C ARG A 289 -23.04 -10.34 6.00
N PHE A 290 -22.06 -10.12 5.13
CA PHE A 290 -21.91 -8.81 4.48
C PHE A 290 -23.09 -8.50 3.55
N ALA A 291 -23.67 -9.48 2.85
CA ALA A 291 -24.88 -9.29 2.06
C ALA A 291 -26.08 -8.85 2.92
N HIS A 292 -26.24 -9.41 4.13
CA HIS A 292 -27.26 -8.96 5.08
C HIS A 292 -27.00 -7.52 5.56
N ALA A 293 -25.73 -7.16 5.80
CA ALA A 293 -25.38 -5.79 6.17
C ALA A 293 -25.73 -4.80 5.04
N VAL A 294 -25.45 -5.16 3.79
CA VAL A 294 -25.83 -4.37 2.61
C VAL A 294 -27.35 -4.19 2.54
N ALA A 295 -28.11 -5.27 2.67
CA ALA A 295 -29.58 -5.21 2.69
C ALA A 295 -30.12 -4.26 3.76
N LYS A 296 -29.55 -4.31 4.97
CA LYS A 296 -29.93 -3.44 6.09
C LYS A 296 -29.69 -1.96 5.78
N VAL A 297 -28.53 -1.61 5.24
CA VAL A 297 -28.19 -0.20 4.91
C VAL A 297 -29.11 0.33 3.81
N ILE A 298 -29.41 -0.49 2.80
CA ILE A 298 -30.25 -0.08 1.66
C ILE A 298 -31.72 -0.07 2.02
N GLY A 299 -32.20 -1.05 2.80
CA GLY A 299 -33.61 -1.19 3.19
C GLY A 299 -34.04 -0.24 4.31
N GLY A 300 -33.12 0.38 5.01
CA GLY A 300 -33.38 1.36 6.08
C GLY A 300 -33.56 2.80 5.57
N LYS A 301 -33.62 2.98 4.27
CA LYS A 301 -33.98 4.22 3.57
C LYS A 301 -35.42 4.07 3.02
#